data_4fd11726eb134704a7bb880a0ac2af4f
#
_entry.id   4fd11726eb134704a7bb880a0ac2af4f
#
_cell.length_a   1.000
_cell.length_b   1.000
_cell.length_c   1.000
_cell.angle_alpha   90.00
_cell.angle_beta   90.00
_cell.angle_gamma   90.00
#
_symmetry.space_group_name_H-M   'P 1'
#
loop_
_entity.id
_entity.type
_entity.pdbx_description
1 polymer ?
#
loop_
_entity_poly.entity_id
_entity_poly.type
_entity_poly.pdbx_seq_one_letter_code
_entity_poly.pdbx_strand_id
1 'polypeptide(L)'
;MQSTLNQLLTFIPLAFWFSYSTADGHGEADSNAYVLHSEYEIATGQDPATLSAELVEYQKNQEAYGFNNCGVYQHQFGTQRGFYTFCYFNDFDQLDAILKKSAASAAGPQSFADHSDNILEVQQRNLTISPEYIAYMRWDFDASLTLAERQQRADKLFDMFNTGFGGCNLYHHAWGGEMAHYMACGYTDYSDFGK
;
A
#
# COMPACT_ATOMS: atom_id res chain seq x y z
N MET A 1 27.19 26.13 -7.73
CA MET A 1 26.63 25.79 -6.41
C MET A 1 25.87 24.50 -6.56
N GLN A 2 26.46 23.38 -6.13
CA GLN A 2 25.83 22.06 -6.17
C GLN A 2 24.99 21.93 -4.90
N SER A 3 23.66 21.93 -5.07
CA SER A 3 22.73 21.55 -4.03
C SER A 3 22.79 20.03 -3.87
N THR A 4 23.35 19.58 -2.78
CA THR A 4 23.38 18.17 -2.38
C THR A 4 21.96 17.69 -2.11
N LEU A 5 21.47 16.83 -2.98
CA LEU A 5 20.20 16.13 -2.86
C LEU A 5 20.34 15.04 -1.76
N ASN A 6 20.16 15.41 -0.49
CA ASN A 6 20.01 14.44 0.60
C ASN A 6 18.53 13.99 0.61
N GLN A 7 18.18 13.08 -0.29
CA GLN A 7 16.95 12.32 -0.18
C GLN A 7 17.28 11.01 0.52
N LEU A 8 16.80 10.86 1.75
CA LEU A 8 16.77 9.56 2.42
C LEU A 8 15.72 8.69 1.71
N LEU A 9 16.20 7.81 0.83
CA LEU A 9 15.41 6.69 0.31
C LEU A 9 15.27 5.67 1.44
N THR A 10 14.10 5.64 2.08
CA THR A 10 13.78 4.55 2.99
C THR A 10 13.23 3.40 2.13
N PHE A 11 14.09 2.44 1.77
CA PHE A 11 13.69 1.19 1.17
C PHE A 11 13.08 0.29 2.25
N ILE A 12 11.83 -0.06 2.08
CA ILE A 12 11.13 -1.01 2.94
C ILE A 12 10.77 -2.21 2.08
N PRO A 13 11.58 -3.27 2.05
CA PRO A 13 11.18 -4.52 1.41
C PRO A 13 10.13 -5.22 2.28
N LEU A 14 9.01 -5.56 1.69
CA LEU A 14 7.87 -6.22 2.31
C LEU A 14 7.74 -7.63 1.76
N ALA A 15 7.72 -8.64 2.60
CA ALA A 15 7.50 -10.01 2.19
C ALA A 15 6.21 -10.60 2.78
N PHE A 16 5.63 -11.46 2.02
CA PHE A 16 4.34 -12.10 2.24
C PHE A 16 4.39 -13.42 2.97
N TRP A 17 3.36 -13.66 3.72
CA TRP A 17 2.80 -15.00 3.91
C TRP A 17 1.27 -14.88 3.84
N PHE A 18 0.70 -15.61 2.87
CA PHE A 18 -0.74 -15.72 2.57
C PHE A 18 -1.34 -14.64 1.67
N SER A 19 -1.22 -14.87 0.36
CA SER A 19 -2.19 -14.35 -0.60
C SER A 19 -3.43 -15.25 -0.56
N TYR A 20 -4.52 -14.80 0.04
CA TYR A 20 -5.83 -15.30 -0.34
C TYR A 20 -6.32 -14.45 -1.50
N SER A 21 -5.97 -14.86 -2.71
CA SER A 21 -6.61 -14.37 -3.91
C SER A 21 -7.81 -15.27 -4.18
N THR A 22 -9.00 -14.83 -3.89
CA THR A 22 -10.19 -15.35 -4.54
C THR A 22 -10.32 -14.65 -5.88
N ALA A 23 -9.46 -15.01 -6.83
CA ALA A 23 -9.58 -14.55 -8.19
C ALA A 23 -10.54 -15.45 -8.95
N ASP A 24 -11.79 -15.08 -9.00
CA ASP A 24 -12.70 -15.45 -10.08
C ASP A 24 -13.68 -14.29 -10.30
N GLY A 25 -13.38 -13.47 -11.30
CA GLY A 25 -14.20 -12.35 -11.68
C GLY A 25 -13.54 -11.50 -12.76
N HIS A 26 -13.39 -12.04 -13.97
CA HIS A 26 -13.18 -11.21 -15.15
C HIS A 26 -14.44 -10.38 -15.39
N GLY A 27 -14.42 -9.13 -14.95
CA GLY A 27 -15.48 -8.17 -15.19
C GLY A 27 -15.05 -6.78 -14.74
N GLU A 28 -14.77 -5.90 -15.71
CA GLU A 28 -14.43 -4.49 -15.54
C GLU A 28 -13.20 -4.20 -14.65
N ALA A 29 -12.02 -4.44 -15.23
CA ALA A 29 -10.80 -3.74 -14.83
C ALA A 29 -11.04 -2.24 -15.07
N ASP A 30 -10.65 -1.42 -14.09
CA ASP A 30 -10.29 -0.01 -14.18
C ASP A 30 -11.18 1.04 -13.51
N SER A 31 -11.81 0.75 -12.40
CA SER A 31 -12.39 1.84 -11.64
C SER A 31 -11.79 2.08 -10.25
N ASN A 32 -10.82 1.28 -9.80
CA ASN A 32 -10.17 1.51 -8.49
C ASN A 32 -9.29 2.77 -8.52
N ALA A 33 -9.90 3.93 -8.40
CA ALA A 33 -9.17 5.20 -8.45
C ALA A 33 -8.40 5.49 -7.16
N TYR A 34 -8.77 4.85 -6.06
CA TYR A 34 -8.21 5.08 -4.74
C TYR A 34 -7.84 3.79 -4.03
N VAL A 35 -6.96 3.92 -3.04
CA VAL A 35 -6.63 2.86 -2.09
C VAL A 35 -6.61 3.42 -0.66
N LEU A 36 -7.28 2.74 0.25
CA LEU A 36 -7.07 2.91 1.68
C LEU A 36 -5.83 2.11 2.05
N HIS A 37 -4.78 2.82 2.40
CA HIS A 37 -3.51 2.27 2.85
C HIS A 37 -3.40 2.47 4.36
N SER A 38 -3.21 1.38 5.10
CA SER A 38 -3.02 1.44 6.55
C SER A 38 -1.72 0.78 6.94
N GLU A 39 -1.02 1.38 7.90
CA GLU A 39 0.17 0.84 8.54
C GLU A 39 -0.18 0.47 9.98
N TYR A 40 0.20 -0.74 10.41
CA TYR A 40 -0.03 -1.24 11.76
C TYR A 40 1.29 -1.57 12.42
N GLU A 41 1.56 -1.00 13.58
CA GLU A 41 2.71 -1.35 14.41
C GLU A 41 2.35 -2.50 15.34
N ILE A 42 3.20 -3.54 15.40
CA ILE A 42 3.00 -4.68 16.30
C ILE A 42 3.25 -4.24 17.74
N ALA A 43 2.27 -4.43 18.63
CA ALA A 43 2.41 -4.14 20.03
C ALA A 43 3.56 -4.95 20.68
N THR A 44 4.27 -4.33 21.61
CA THR A 44 5.39 -4.97 22.33
C THR A 44 4.92 -6.25 23.01
N GLY A 45 5.58 -7.36 22.71
CA GLY A 45 5.26 -8.67 23.28
C GLY A 45 4.14 -9.42 22.56
N GLN A 46 3.53 -8.84 21.53
CA GLN A 46 2.55 -9.53 20.70
C GLN A 46 3.24 -10.40 19.66
N ASP A 47 2.58 -11.52 19.35
CA ASP A 47 2.98 -12.42 18.28
C ASP A 47 2.56 -11.83 16.92
N PRO A 48 3.50 -11.62 15.97
CA PRO A 48 3.16 -11.18 14.62
C PRO A 48 2.11 -12.06 13.93
N ALA A 49 2.13 -13.37 14.20
CA ALA A 49 1.17 -14.29 13.59
C ALA A 49 -0.28 -14.01 14.06
N THR A 50 -0.46 -13.57 15.30
CA THR A 50 -1.78 -13.19 15.81
C THR A 50 -2.31 -11.97 15.08
N LEU A 51 -1.52 -10.89 14.99
CA LEU A 51 -1.93 -9.68 14.27
C LEU A 51 -2.15 -9.96 12.78
N SER A 52 -1.30 -10.79 12.16
CA SER A 52 -1.48 -11.20 10.77
C SER A 52 -2.84 -11.87 10.54
N ALA A 53 -3.21 -12.81 11.41
CA ALA A 53 -4.49 -13.50 11.31
C ALA A 53 -5.69 -12.55 11.50
N GLU A 54 -5.60 -11.63 12.47
CA GLU A 54 -6.62 -10.59 12.71
C GLU A 54 -6.77 -9.67 11.49
N LEU A 55 -5.65 -9.23 10.88
CA LEU A 55 -5.68 -8.35 9.71
C LEU A 55 -6.24 -9.07 8.49
N VAL A 56 -5.87 -10.32 8.24
CA VAL A 56 -6.43 -11.10 7.13
C VAL A 56 -7.95 -11.25 7.27
N GLU A 57 -8.46 -11.52 8.46
CA GLU A 57 -9.90 -11.63 8.70
C GLU A 57 -10.57 -10.25 8.58
N TYR A 58 -9.94 -9.20 9.09
CA TYR A 58 -10.43 -7.83 8.95
C TYR A 58 -10.55 -7.43 7.48
N GLN A 59 -9.56 -7.73 6.64
CA GLN A 59 -9.58 -7.40 5.22
C GLN A 59 -10.68 -8.13 4.45
N LYS A 60 -10.96 -9.40 4.77
CA LYS A 60 -12.11 -10.13 4.21
C LYS A 60 -13.45 -9.43 4.55
N ASN A 61 -13.55 -8.91 5.76
CA ASN A 61 -14.74 -8.14 6.15
C ASN A 61 -14.81 -6.81 5.39
N GLN A 62 -13.69 -6.13 5.15
CA GLN A 62 -13.65 -4.91 4.35
C GLN A 62 -14.11 -5.17 2.90
N GLU A 63 -13.70 -6.27 2.29
CA GLU A 63 -14.19 -6.69 0.97
C GLU A 63 -15.70 -6.99 0.99
N ALA A 64 -16.19 -7.65 2.03
CA ALA A 64 -17.62 -7.90 2.22
C ALA A 64 -18.44 -6.61 2.41
N TYR A 65 -17.83 -5.55 2.93
CA TYR A 65 -18.47 -4.23 3.04
C TYR A 65 -18.45 -3.46 1.72
N GLY A 66 -17.60 -3.84 0.77
CA GLY A 66 -17.61 -3.31 -0.59
C GLY A 66 -16.31 -2.73 -1.10
N PHE A 67 -15.17 -2.93 -0.42
CA PHE A 67 -13.88 -2.70 -1.07
C PHE A 67 -13.66 -3.72 -2.18
N ASN A 68 -12.99 -3.30 -3.26
CA ASN A 68 -12.88 -4.13 -4.45
C ASN A 68 -11.81 -5.22 -4.34
N ASN A 69 -10.73 -4.94 -3.63
CA ASN A 69 -9.62 -5.86 -3.40
C ASN A 69 -8.80 -5.37 -2.21
N CYS A 70 -8.53 -6.26 -1.27
CA CYS A 70 -7.72 -5.95 -0.09
C CYS A 70 -6.50 -6.88 0.00
N GLY A 71 -5.38 -6.36 0.45
CA GLY A 71 -4.15 -7.11 0.67
C GLY A 71 -3.49 -6.79 2.00
N VAL A 72 -2.81 -7.78 2.58
CA VAL A 72 -2.03 -7.64 3.81
C VAL A 72 -0.59 -8.01 3.52
N TYR A 73 0.35 -7.17 3.94
CA TYR A 73 1.78 -7.36 3.75
C TYR A 73 2.51 -7.21 5.06
N GLN A 74 3.43 -8.11 5.36
CA GLN A 74 4.27 -8.01 6.55
C GLN A 74 5.62 -7.37 6.21
N HIS A 75 6.06 -6.42 7.02
CA HIS A 75 7.40 -5.85 6.92
C HIS A 75 8.48 -6.89 7.22
N GLN A 76 9.44 -7.08 6.30
CA GLN A 76 10.46 -8.12 6.41
C GLN A 76 11.80 -7.62 6.93
N PHE A 77 12.26 -6.45 6.50
CA PHE A 77 13.60 -5.97 6.78
C PHE A 77 13.58 -4.57 7.38
N GLY A 78 14.40 -4.35 8.39
CA GLY A 78 14.55 -3.09 9.08
C GLY A 78 14.18 -3.16 10.55
N THR A 79 14.13 -2.02 11.19
CA THR A 79 13.84 -1.91 12.64
C THR A 79 12.34 -1.82 12.93
N GLN A 80 11.55 -1.44 11.95
CA GLN A 80 10.10 -1.35 12.07
C GLN A 80 9.47 -2.74 12.01
N ARG A 81 8.60 -3.03 12.97
CA ARG A 81 7.85 -4.30 13.01
C ARG A 81 6.38 -3.98 12.78
N GLY A 82 5.88 -4.32 11.60
CA GLY A 82 4.52 -3.93 11.27
C GLY A 82 3.93 -4.68 10.09
N PHE A 83 2.70 -4.31 9.80
CA PHE A 83 1.94 -4.76 8.64
C PHE A 83 1.43 -3.56 7.87
N TYR A 84 1.25 -3.76 6.59
CA TYR A 84 0.65 -2.81 5.67
C TYR A 84 -0.56 -3.43 5.02
N THR A 85 -1.64 -2.66 4.91
CA THR A 85 -2.85 -3.12 4.20
C THR A 85 -3.19 -2.15 3.08
N PHE A 86 -3.78 -2.69 2.03
CA PHE A 86 -4.23 -1.94 0.86
C PHE A 86 -5.61 -2.42 0.49
N CYS A 87 -6.60 -1.54 0.51
CA CYS A 87 -7.96 -1.83 0.07
C CYS A 87 -8.39 -0.83 -1.00
N TYR A 88 -8.69 -1.32 -2.20
CA TYR A 88 -9.05 -0.48 -3.35
C TYR A 88 -10.53 -0.13 -3.36
N PHE A 89 -10.82 1.07 -3.84
CA PHE A 89 -12.21 1.55 -4.06
C PHE A 89 -12.26 2.55 -5.21
N ASN A 90 -13.46 2.81 -5.75
CA ASN A 90 -13.63 3.59 -6.96
C ASN A 90 -13.71 5.11 -6.70
N ASP A 91 -14.46 5.49 -5.67
CA ASP A 91 -14.78 6.88 -5.37
C ASP A 91 -15.18 7.04 -3.90
N PHE A 92 -15.35 8.28 -3.46
CA PHE A 92 -15.72 8.60 -2.09
C PHE A 92 -17.18 8.23 -1.75
N ASP A 93 -18.07 8.06 -2.73
CA ASP A 93 -19.45 7.59 -2.49
C ASP A 93 -19.42 6.10 -2.10
N GLN A 94 -18.59 5.29 -2.77
CA GLN A 94 -18.35 3.91 -2.38
C GLN A 94 -17.72 3.83 -0.98
N LEU A 95 -16.72 4.64 -0.69
CA LEU A 95 -16.07 4.70 0.63
C LEU A 95 -17.09 5.03 1.73
N ASP A 96 -17.94 6.05 1.54
CA ASP A 96 -19.00 6.41 2.49
C ASP A 96 -19.96 5.24 2.74
N ALA A 97 -20.36 4.54 1.68
CA ALA A 97 -21.22 3.35 1.81
C ALA A 97 -20.55 2.21 2.59
N ILE A 98 -19.25 1.98 2.39
CA ILE A 98 -18.44 1.00 3.12
C ILE A 98 -18.35 1.38 4.60
N LEU A 99 -18.00 2.64 4.91
CA LEU A 99 -17.88 3.11 6.29
C LEU A 99 -19.19 3.02 7.07
N LYS A 100 -20.33 3.28 6.43
CA LYS A 100 -21.66 3.08 7.04
C LYS A 100 -21.96 1.63 7.37
N LYS A 101 -21.55 0.68 6.52
CA LYS A 101 -21.70 -0.75 6.79
C LYS A 101 -20.76 -1.21 7.90
N SER A 102 -19.49 -0.80 7.86
CA SER A 102 -18.47 -1.18 8.83
C SER A 102 -18.77 -0.65 10.24
N ALA A 103 -19.32 0.56 10.35
CA ALA A 103 -19.69 1.16 11.63
C ALA A 103 -20.74 0.35 12.43
N ALA A 104 -21.50 -0.50 11.76
CA ALA A 104 -22.50 -1.38 12.38
C ALA A 104 -21.92 -2.75 12.79
N SER A 105 -20.64 -3.01 12.54
CA SER A 105 -20.01 -4.32 12.70
C SER A 105 -19.02 -4.38 13.88
N ALA A 106 -18.49 -5.58 14.11
CA ALA A 106 -17.54 -5.86 15.18
C ALA A 106 -16.23 -5.07 15.06
N ALA A 107 -15.52 -4.96 16.16
CA ALA A 107 -14.24 -4.28 16.27
C ALA A 107 -13.22 -4.77 15.24
N GLY A 108 -12.39 -3.85 14.77
CA GLY A 108 -11.20 -4.16 13.95
C GLY A 108 -10.14 -4.97 14.71
N PRO A 109 -8.95 -5.16 14.13
CA PRO A 109 -7.85 -5.86 14.79
C PRO A 109 -7.51 -5.18 16.11
N GLN A 110 -7.02 -5.95 17.09
CA GLN A 110 -6.76 -5.48 18.46
C GLN A 110 -5.29 -5.64 18.88
N SER A 111 -4.51 -6.45 18.17
CA SER A 111 -3.14 -6.82 18.56
C SER A 111 -2.07 -5.87 18.00
N PHE A 112 -2.39 -4.60 17.80
CA PHE A 112 -1.44 -3.58 17.35
C PHE A 112 -1.24 -2.49 18.41
N ALA A 113 -0.08 -1.82 18.37
CA ALA A 113 0.24 -0.70 19.25
C ALA A 113 -0.31 0.62 18.73
N ASP A 114 -0.18 0.83 17.42
CA ASP A 114 -0.60 2.03 16.72
C ASP A 114 -0.94 1.71 15.27
N HIS A 115 -1.73 2.57 14.64
CA HIS A 115 -1.99 2.51 13.21
C HIS A 115 -2.16 3.90 12.61
N SER A 116 -1.86 4.01 11.34
CA SER A 116 -2.12 5.21 10.55
C SER A 116 -2.83 4.84 9.25
N ASP A 117 -3.76 5.67 8.83
CA ASP A 117 -4.54 5.48 7.60
C ASP A 117 -4.27 6.63 6.63
N ASN A 118 -4.05 6.27 5.36
CA ASN A 118 -3.92 7.21 4.27
C ASN A 118 -4.83 6.77 3.10
N ILE A 119 -5.51 7.71 2.49
CA ILE A 119 -6.16 7.50 1.21
C ILE A 119 -5.22 8.00 0.12
N LEU A 120 -4.88 7.10 -0.78
CA LEU A 120 -3.99 7.36 -1.90
C LEU A 120 -4.78 7.29 -3.21
N GLU A 121 -4.51 8.23 -4.10
CA GLU A 121 -5.02 8.22 -5.47
C GLU A 121 -4.09 7.39 -6.35
N VAL A 122 -4.64 6.50 -7.16
CA VAL A 122 -3.89 5.66 -8.09
C VAL A 122 -3.55 6.47 -9.34
N GLN A 123 -2.28 6.80 -9.52
CA GLN A 123 -1.79 7.58 -10.66
C GLN A 123 -1.43 6.71 -11.85
N GLN A 124 -0.76 5.59 -11.59
CA GLN A 124 -0.36 4.62 -12.62
C GLN A 124 -0.50 3.20 -12.08
N ARG A 125 -0.93 2.28 -12.93
CA ARG A 125 -1.17 0.89 -12.57
C ARG A 125 -0.57 -0.05 -13.62
N ASN A 126 0.57 -0.66 -13.28
CA ASN A 126 1.22 -1.67 -14.10
C ASN A 126 1.50 -2.97 -13.34
N LEU A 127 1.12 -3.04 -12.07
CA LEU A 127 1.17 -4.27 -11.29
C LEU A 127 -0.07 -5.11 -11.65
N THR A 128 0.11 -6.08 -12.54
CA THR A 128 -0.98 -6.88 -13.12
C THR A 128 -1.24 -8.19 -12.40
N ILE A 129 -0.39 -8.53 -11.42
CA ILE A 129 -0.47 -9.74 -10.62
C ILE A 129 -0.47 -9.37 -9.14
N SER A 130 -1.00 -10.25 -8.28
CA SER A 130 -0.76 -10.17 -6.83
C SER A 130 0.61 -10.80 -6.56
N PRO A 131 1.68 -10.02 -6.39
CA PRO A 131 3.02 -10.54 -6.21
C PRO A 131 3.16 -11.13 -4.81
N GLU A 132 4.04 -12.13 -4.67
CA GLU A 132 4.38 -12.69 -3.37
C GLU A 132 5.11 -11.65 -2.50
N TYR A 133 5.92 -10.82 -3.15
CA TYR A 133 6.69 -9.76 -2.51
C TYR A 133 6.45 -8.42 -3.20
N ILE A 134 6.44 -7.35 -2.41
CA ILE A 134 6.46 -5.99 -2.94
C ILE A 134 7.61 -5.18 -2.36
N ALA A 135 8.26 -4.40 -3.19
CA ALA A 135 9.07 -3.28 -2.77
C ALA A 135 8.15 -2.06 -2.64
N TYR A 136 7.90 -1.64 -1.41
CA TYR A 136 7.09 -0.47 -1.13
C TYR A 136 8.01 0.71 -0.85
N MET A 137 7.78 1.81 -1.52
CA MET A 137 8.62 3.00 -1.47
C MET A 137 7.76 4.23 -1.24
N ARG A 138 8.26 5.14 -0.41
CA ARG A 138 7.66 6.44 -0.15
C ARG A 138 8.66 7.54 -0.47
N TRP A 139 8.20 8.60 -1.10
CA TRP A 139 9.00 9.80 -1.37
C TRP A 139 8.31 11.05 -0.86
N ASP A 140 9.03 11.77 0.01
CA ASP A 140 8.71 13.13 0.40
C ASP A 140 9.50 14.08 -0.50
N PHE A 141 8.82 14.77 -1.39
CA PHE A 141 9.47 15.77 -2.22
C PHE A 141 9.62 17.10 -1.49
N ASP A 142 10.67 17.84 -1.86
CA ASP A 142 10.93 19.18 -1.32
C ASP A 142 9.69 20.08 -1.44
N ALA A 143 9.32 20.72 -0.35
CA ALA A 143 8.15 21.60 -0.27
C ALA A 143 8.25 22.83 -1.19
N SER A 144 9.46 23.20 -1.65
CA SER A 144 9.68 24.27 -2.60
C SER A 144 9.25 23.93 -4.04
N LEU A 145 9.06 22.63 -4.35
CA LEU A 145 8.61 22.17 -5.65
C LEU A 145 7.10 22.36 -5.82
N THR A 146 6.70 22.79 -6.99
CA THR A 146 5.28 22.80 -7.38
C THR A 146 4.74 21.38 -7.48
N LEU A 147 3.44 21.21 -7.42
CA LEU A 147 2.79 19.90 -7.56
C LEU A 147 3.17 19.23 -8.91
N ALA A 148 3.21 20.01 -9.99
CA ALA A 148 3.60 19.51 -11.32
C ALA A 148 5.04 19.00 -11.34
N GLU A 149 5.98 19.68 -10.68
CA GLU A 149 7.38 19.25 -10.60
C GLU A 149 7.53 17.97 -9.75
N ARG A 150 6.77 17.85 -8.68
CA ARG A 150 6.74 16.62 -7.85
C ARG A 150 6.20 15.45 -8.67
N GLN A 151 5.08 15.65 -9.37
CA GLN A 151 4.50 14.62 -10.25
C GLN A 151 5.48 14.19 -11.33
N GLN A 152 6.14 15.12 -12.02
CA GLN A 152 7.13 14.80 -13.04
C GLN A 152 8.31 13.98 -12.50
N ARG A 153 8.71 14.23 -11.25
CA ARG A 153 9.77 13.43 -10.60
C ARG A 153 9.27 12.04 -10.22
N ALA A 154 8.04 11.94 -9.72
CA ALA A 154 7.41 10.66 -9.41
C ALA A 154 7.27 9.79 -10.67
N ASP A 155 6.83 10.37 -11.79
CA ASP A 155 6.70 9.67 -13.08
C ASP A 155 8.06 9.13 -13.57
N LYS A 156 9.12 9.92 -13.47
CA LYS A 156 10.48 9.46 -13.85
C LYS A 156 10.98 8.32 -12.98
N LEU A 157 10.72 8.37 -11.67
CA LEU A 157 11.04 7.27 -10.76
C LEU A 157 10.21 6.04 -11.10
N PHE A 158 8.91 6.22 -11.37
CA PHE A 158 8.03 5.13 -11.78
C PHE A 158 8.56 4.44 -13.06
N ASP A 159 8.88 5.16 -14.09
CA ASP A 159 9.40 4.59 -15.35
C ASP A 159 10.66 3.75 -15.12
N MET A 160 11.56 4.26 -14.26
CA MET A 160 12.81 3.57 -13.93
C MET A 160 12.56 2.27 -13.16
N PHE A 161 11.74 2.31 -12.10
CA PHE A 161 11.44 1.14 -11.28
C PHE A 161 10.54 0.14 -12.01
N ASN A 162 9.53 0.62 -12.74
CA ASN A 162 8.62 -0.24 -13.50
C ASN A 162 9.36 -1.06 -14.57
N THR A 163 10.49 -0.54 -15.10
CA THR A 163 11.34 -1.29 -16.02
C THR A 163 12.17 -2.36 -15.32
N GLY A 164 12.61 -2.10 -14.08
CA GLY A 164 13.45 -3.02 -13.31
C GLY A 164 12.68 -4.12 -12.56
N PHE A 165 11.41 -3.88 -12.22
CA PHE A 165 10.54 -4.83 -11.54
C PHE A 165 9.49 -5.43 -12.50
N GLY A 166 8.79 -6.46 -12.08
CA GLY A 166 7.71 -7.10 -12.85
C GLY A 166 6.41 -6.29 -12.94
N GLY A 167 6.48 -5.01 -12.68
CA GLY A 167 5.38 -4.05 -12.70
C GLY A 167 5.28 -3.27 -11.38
N CYS A 168 4.88 -2.02 -11.49
CA CYS A 168 4.70 -1.13 -10.34
C CYS A 168 3.33 -0.43 -10.40
N ASN A 169 2.83 -0.04 -9.25
CA ASN A 169 1.75 0.95 -9.12
C ASN A 169 2.33 2.22 -8.49
N LEU A 170 1.94 3.39 -9.00
CA LEU A 170 2.27 4.70 -8.45
C LEU A 170 1.03 5.31 -7.82
N TYR A 171 1.19 5.84 -6.63
CA TYR A 171 0.13 6.48 -5.87
C TYR A 171 0.56 7.88 -5.42
N HIS A 172 -0.43 8.74 -5.28
CA HIS A 172 -0.31 10.08 -4.73
C HIS A 172 -1.21 10.22 -3.51
N HIS A 173 -0.74 10.92 -2.48
CA HIS A 173 -1.55 11.20 -1.30
C HIS A 173 -2.81 12.00 -1.67
N ALA A 174 -3.98 11.48 -1.29
CA ALA A 174 -5.26 12.16 -1.43
C ALA A 174 -5.79 12.68 -0.08
N TRP A 175 -5.68 11.84 0.98
CA TRP A 175 -6.15 12.18 2.32
C TRP A 175 -5.38 11.39 3.38
N GLY A 176 -5.12 12.00 4.56
CA GLY A 176 -4.41 11.37 5.68
C GLY A 176 -3.27 12.25 6.18
N GLY A 177 -2.41 11.67 7.04
CA GLY A 177 -1.35 12.41 7.71
C GLY A 177 -0.12 12.73 6.87
N GLU A 178 0.10 12.03 5.77
CA GLU A 178 1.38 12.02 5.06
C GLU A 178 1.26 12.47 3.61
N MET A 179 1.77 13.66 3.30
CA MET A 179 1.78 14.21 1.93
C MET A 179 2.97 13.68 1.13
N ALA A 180 2.85 12.48 0.57
CA ALA A 180 3.92 11.81 -0.17
C ALA A 180 3.42 11.19 -1.48
N HIS A 181 4.37 10.74 -2.32
CA HIS A 181 4.12 9.78 -3.39
C HIS A 181 4.56 8.41 -2.90
N TYR A 182 3.84 7.38 -3.32
CA TYR A 182 4.11 6.00 -2.95
C TYR A 182 4.20 5.14 -4.18
N MET A 183 5.01 4.09 -4.11
CA MET A 183 5.12 3.10 -5.18
C MET A 183 5.17 1.71 -4.57
N ALA A 184 4.43 0.79 -5.17
CA ALA A 184 4.51 -0.62 -4.87
C ALA A 184 4.93 -1.37 -6.13
N CYS A 185 6.09 -2.05 -6.09
CA CYS A 185 6.63 -2.82 -7.20
C CYS A 185 6.66 -4.30 -6.81
N GLY A 186 6.09 -5.15 -7.67
CA GLY A 186 6.05 -6.59 -7.44
C GLY A 186 7.33 -7.30 -7.86
N TYR A 187 7.70 -8.35 -7.11
CA TYR A 187 8.75 -9.28 -7.49
C TYR A 187 8.41 -10.70 -6.99
N THR A 188 9.03 -11.72 -7.58
CA THR A 188 8.67 -13.11 -7.33
C THR A 188 9.51 -13.74 -6.23
N ASP A 189 10.79 -13.36 -6.15
CA ASP A 189 11.73 -13.83 -5.14
C ASP A 189 12.85 -12.81 -4.90
N TYR A 190 13.64 -13.03 -3.86
CA TYR A 190 14.75 -12.13 -3.51
C TYR A 190 15.88 -12.10 -4.56
N SER A 191 15.99 -13.12 -5.41
CA SER A 191 16.98 -13.11 -6.48
C SER A 191 16.61 -12.13 -7.60
N ASP A 192 15.33 -11.89 -7.80
CA ASP A 192 14.83 -10.87 -8.73
C ASP A 192 15.11 -9.45 -8.23
N PHE A 193 15.02 -9.25 -6.91
CA PHE A 193 15.25 -7.93 -6.30
C PHE A 193 16.69 -7.40 -6.50
N GLY A 194 17.65 -8.29 -6.70
CA GLY A 194 19.07 -7.93 -6.85
C GLY A 194 19.54 -7.77 -8.28
N LYS A 195 18.68 -7.87 -9.29
CA LYS A 195 19.03 -7.70 -10.71
C LYS A 195 18.90 -6.28 -11.19
#